data_5388f6f6ceef89c6feec4333ff827eb3
#
_entry.id   5388f6f6ceef89c6feec4333ff827eb3
#
_cell.length_a   1.000
_cell.length_b   1.000
_cell.length_c   1.000
_cell.angle_alpha   90.00
_cell.angle_beta   90.00
_cell.angle_gamma   90.00
#
_symmetry.space_group_name_H-M   'P 1'
#
loop_
_entity.id
_entity.type
_entity.pdbx_description
1 polymer ?
#
loop_
_entity_poly.entity_id
_entity_poly.type
_entity_poly.pdbx_seq_one_letter_code
_entity_poly.pdbx_strand_id
1 'polypeptide(L)'
;MIVETVAQLTALGLVNDSQDFNMTALAIRGSRFQNGVSRIHGAVSAKICAPLWPEIQPEDNPLAYVTNGVHVPTFLAWEWTEVFDRYLGQEWRYSHDPTFWARVDEIPDHIFWSVHQALKARMLDTLHKRIRRQQLRIHGSDAHLDRLFRHADPLDPNVLTIGFARRFASYKRATMLFDNPDW
;
A
#
# COMPACT_ATOMS: atom_id res chain seq x y z
N MET A 1 -0.39 -7.90 -33.39
CA MET A 1 -0.96 -6.82 -34.24
C MET A 1 0.16 -5.81 -34.42
N ILE A 2 0.60 -5.56 -35.65
CA ILE A 2 1.57 -4.50 -35.97
C ILE A 2 0.75 -3.25 -36.25
N VAL A 3 1.00 -2.18 -35.52
CA VAL A 3 0.32 -0.90 -35.72
C VAL A 3 1.20 -0.06 -36.64
N GLU A 4 0.70 0.24 -37.81
CA GLU A 4 1.50 0.89 -38.87
C GLU A 4 1.37 2.42 -38.89
N THR A 5 0.36 2.98 -38.25
CA THR A 5 0.09 4.43 -38.31
C THR A 5 -0.37 5.01 -36.96
N VAL A 6 -0.16 6.34 -36.77
CA VAL A 6 -0.68 7.09 -35.61
C VAL A 6 -2.22 7.01 -35.54
N ALA A 7 -2.91 7.02 -36.68
CA ALA A 7 -4.37 6.90 -36.73
C ALA A 7 -4.86 5.55 -36.17
N GLN A 8 -4.18 4.46 -36.45
CA GLN A 8 -4.52 3.13 -35.90
C GLN A 8 -4.30 3.08 -34.38
N LEU A 9 -3.20 3.68 -33.86
CA LEU A 9 -2.96 3.81 -32.42
C LEU A 9 -4.06 4.63 -31.76
N THR A 10 -4.43 5.76 -32.37
CA THR A 10 -5.49 6.63 -31.85
C THR A 10 -6.82 5.88 -31.77
N ALA A 11 -7.18 5.14 -32.80
CA ALA A 11 -8.42 4.34 -32.83
C ALA A 11 -8.49 3.31 -31.70
N LEU A 12 -7.36 2.72 -31.30
CA LEU A 12 -7.30 1.80 -30.16
C LEU A 12 -7.61 2.45 -28.81
N GLY A 13 -7.38 3.75 -28.70
CA GLY A 13 -7.68 4.53 -27.48
C GLY A 13 -9.08 5.11 -27.41
N LEU A 14 -9.89 5.03 -28.47
CA LEU A 14 -11.26 5.57 -28.45
C LEU A 14 -12.24 4.53 -27.90
N VAL A 15 -13.22 5.00 -27.14
CA VAL A 15 -14.29 4.15 -26.54
C VAL A 15 -15.65 4.71 -26.98
N ASN A 16 -16.44 3.89 -27.65
CA ASN A 16 -17.72 4.30 -28.22
C ASN A 16 -17.54 5.51 -29.18
N ASP A 17 -18.48 6.44 -29.18
CA ASP A 17 -18.45 7.67 -30.00
C ASP A 17 -17.68 8.82 -29.32
N SER A 18 -16.92 8.54 -28.25
CA SER A 18 -16.12 9.56 -27.57
C SER A 18 -14.96 10.04 -28.44
N GLN A 19 -14.75 11.36 -28.44
CA GLN A 19 -13.55 11.97 -29.03
C GLN A 19 -12.34 11.92 -28.07
N ASP A 20 -12.57 11.53 -26.81
CA ASP A 20 -11.53 11.50 -25.79
C ASP A 20 -10.69 10.24 -25.89
N PHE A 21 -9.37 10.44 -25.91
CA PHE A 21 -8.41 9.33 -25.94
C PHE A 21 -8.29 8.71 -24.56
N ASN A 22 -8.60 7.42 -24.45
CA ASN A 22 -8.58 6.64 -23.21
C ASN A 22 -7.37 5.70 -23.18
N MET A 23 -6.39 6.02 -22.33
CA MET A 23 -5.17 5.21 -22.17
C MET A 23 -5.46 3.79 -21.65
N THR A 24 -6.52 3.60 -20.87
CA THR A 24 -6.92 2.26 -20.40
C THR A 24 -7.44 1.42 -21.56
N ALA A 25 -8.24 2.00 -22.45
CA ALA A 25 -8.72 1.33 -23.66
C ALA A 25 -7.55 0.91 -24.57
N LEU A 26 -6.59 1.82 -24.80
CA LEU A 26 -5.38 1.51 -25.53
C LEU A 26 -4.61 0.35 -24.89
N ALA A 27 -4.38 0.42 -23.58
CA ALA A 27 -3.63 -0.61 -22.85
C ALA A 27 -4.33 -1.98 -22.93
N ILE A 28 -5.64 -2.03 -22.75
CA ILE A 28 -6.43 -3.25 -22.85
C ILE A 28 -6.38 -3.84 -24.26
N ARG A 29 -6.63 -3.04 -25.29
CA ARG A 29 -6.63 -3.51 -26.69
C ARG A 29 -5.24 -3.85 -27.19
N GLY A 30 -4.19 -3.23 -26.65
CA GLY A 30 -2.80 -3.52 -26.95
C GLY A 30 -2.19 -4.67 -26.14
N SER A 31 -2.90 -5.21 -25.15
CA SER A 31 -2.42 -6.27 -24.28
C SER A 31 -3.07 -7.61 -24.61
N ARG A 32 -2.30 -8.69 -24.44
CA ARG A 32 -2.84 -10.04 -24.58
C ARG A 32 -3.63 -10.50 -23.36
N PHE A 33 -3.29 -9.98 -22.19
CA PHE A 33 -3.86 -10.37 -20.90
C PHE A 33 -3.97 -9.16 -19.98
N GLN A 34 -5.06 -9.06 -19.25
CA GLN A 34 -5.36 -7.96 -18.33
C GLN A 34 -5.82 -8.49 -17.00
N ASN A 35 -5.39 -7.85 -15.91
CA ASN A 35 -5.83 -8.21 -14.57
C ASN A 35 -5.96 -7.03 -13.62
N GLY A 36 -6.94 -7.09 -12.73
CA GLY A 36 -6.98 -6.31 -11.51
C GLY A 36 -5.97 -6.82 -10.48
N VAL A 37 -5.63 -6.01 -9.49
CA VAL A 37 -4.61 -6.33 -8.46
C VAL A 37 -5.20 -6.93 -7.18
N SER A 38 -6.49 -7.26 -7.17
CA SER A 38 -7.21 -8.04 -6.15
C SER A 38 -8.54 -8.50 -6.73
N ARG A 39 -9.20 -9.45 -6.07
CA ARG A 39 -10.53 -9.93 -6.49
C ARG A 39 -11.56 -8.80 -6.59
N ILE A 40 -11.63 -7.93 -5.57
CA ILE A 40 -12.53 -6.76 -5.57
C ILE A 40 -12.16 -5.81 -6.71
N HIS A 41 -10.87 -5.51 -6.89
CA HIS A 41 -10.41 -4.64 -7.97
C HIS A 41 -10.73 -5.23 -9.34
N GLY A 42 -10.58 -6.54 -9.54
CA GLY A 42 -10.99 -7.22 -10.78
C GLY A 42 -12.47 -6.99 -11.09
N ALA A 43 -13.36 -7.27 -10.13
CA ALA A 43 -14.80 -7.07 -10.30
C ALA A 43 -15.19 -5.61 -10.57
N VAL A 44 -14.56 -4.65 -9.89
CA VAL A 44 -14.79 -3.22 -10.14
C VAL A 44 -14.25 -2.80 -11.51
N SER A 45 -13.06 -3.26 -11.87
CA SER A 45 -12.46 -2.96 -13.18
C SER A 45 -13.28 -3.56 -14.33
N ALA A 46 -13.84 -4.75 -14.15
CA ALA A 46 -14.74 -5.37 -15.11
C ALA A 46 -15.94 -4.47 -15.41
N LYS A 47 -16.55 -3.88 -14.39
CA LYS A 47 -17.66 -2.93 -14.55
C LYS A 47 -17.23 -1.62 -15.21
N ILE A 48 -16.09 -1.07 -14.80
CA ILE A 48 -15.55 0.19 -15.37
C ILE A 48 -15.20 0.00 -16.84
N CYS A 49 -14.63 -1.15 -17.21
CA CYS A 49 -14.19 -1.45 -18.57
C CYS A 49 -15.27 -2.12 -19.43
N ALA A 50 -16.48 -2.32 -18.91
CA ALA A 50 -17.59 -2.92 -19.67
C ALA A 50 -17.84 -2.29 -21.06
N PRO A 51 -17.71 -0.95 -21.26
CA PRO A 51 -17.87 -0.34 -22.57
C PRO A 51 -16.88 -0.83 -23.66
N LEU A 52 -15.80 -1.51 -23.26
CA LEU A 52 -14.83 -2.10 -24.20
C LEU A 52 -15.29 -3.47 -24.75
N TRP A 53 -16.28 -4.07 -24.08
CA TRP A 53 -16.90 -5.34 -24.46
C TRP A 53 -18.43 -5.24 -24.35
N PRO A 54 -19.08 -4.45 -25.24
CA PRO A 54 -20.53 -4.18 -25.11
C PRO A 54 -21.40 -5.42 -25.23
N GLU A 55 -20.90 -6.48 -25.89
CA GLU A 55 -21.60 -7.75 -26.11
C GLU A 55 -21.44 -8.74 -24.93
N ILE A 56 -20.61 -8.39 -23.92
CA ILE A 56 -20.27 -9.30 -22.82
C ILE A 56 -20.72 -8.68 -21.50
N GLN A 57 -21.39 -9.45 -20.65
CA GLN A 57 -21.72 -8.97 -19.29
C GLN A 57 -20.43 -8.69 -18.51
N PRO A 58 -20.42 -7.67 -17.61
CA PRO A 58 -19.23 -7.31 -16.84
C PRO A 58 -18.61 -8.47 -16.06
N GLU A 59 -19.44 -9.41 -15.60
CA GLU A 59 -19.03 -10.60 -14.85
C GLU A 59 -18.26 -11.60 -15.71
N ASP A 60 -18.52 -11.61 -17.01
CA ASP A 60 -17.97 -12.59 -17.99
C ASP A 60 -16.85 -11.99 -18.86
N ASN A 61 -16.53 -10.70 -18.69
CA ASN A 61 -15.47 -10.08 -19.50
C ASN A 61 -14.08 -10.67 -19.18
N PRO A 62 -13.10 -10.61 -20.13
CA PRO A 62 -11.83 -11.31 -19.99
C PRO A 62 -10.87 -10.70 -18.95
N LEU A 63 -11.31 -9.75 -18.13
CA LEU A 63 -10.48 -9.11 -17.14
C LEU A 63 -10.37 -9.97 -15.87
N ALA A 64 -9.23 -10.60 -15.69
CA ALA A 64 -8.93 -11.45 -14.54
C ALA A 64 -8.50 -10.64 -13.30
N TYR A 65 -8.07 -11.30 -12.24
CA TYR A 65 -7.35 -10.65 -11.14
C TYR A 65 -6.17 -11.49 -10.67
N VAL A 66 -5.14 -10.79 -10.21
CA VAL A 66 -4.00 -11.38 -9.49
C VAL A 66 -3.79 -10.56 -8.23
N THR A 67 -3.94 -11.19 -7.07
CA THR A 67 -3.75 -10.48 -5.79
C THR A 67 -2.28 -10.14 -5.58
N ASN A 68 -2.01 -8.88 -5.24
CA ASN A 68 -0.65 -8.47 -4.88
C ASN A 68 -0.15 -9.25 -3.68
N GLY A 69 1.09 -9.71 -3.77
CA GLY A 69 1.83 -10.26 -2.64
C GLY A 69 2.61 -9.20 -1.88
N VAL A 70 3.11 -9.58 -0.72
CA VAL A 70 4.06 -8.79 0.06
C VAL A 70 5.38 -9.55 0.11
N HIS A 71 6.47 -8.90 -0.31
CA HIS A 71 7.80 -9.46 -0.17
C HIS A 71 8.31 -9.22 1.25
N VAL A 72 8.05 -10.18 2.13
CA VAL A 72 8.34 -10.08 3.57
C VAL A 72 9.78 -9.64 3.86
N PRO A 73 10.84 -10.19 3.24
CA PRO A 73 12.21 -9.78 3.53
C PRO A 73 12.52 -8.30 3.27
N THR A 74 11.77 -7.65 2.36
CA THR A 74 11.94 -6.21 2.09
C THR A 74 11.38 -5.33 3.21
N PHE A 75 10.29 -5.77 3.85
CA PHE A 75 9.54 -4.94 4.79
C PHE A 75 9.72 -5.35 6.25
N LEU A 76 10.20 -6.56 6.50
CA LEU A 76 10.46 -7.04 7.85
C LEU A 76 11.77 -6.46 8.39
N ALA A 77 11.71 -5.87 9.58
CA ALA A 77 12.92 -5.44 10.28
C ALA A 77 13.76 -6.64 10.70
N TRP A 78 15.09 -6.48 10.70
CA TRP A 78 16.02 -7.58 11.04
C TRP A 78 15.82 -8.10 12.47
N GLU A 79 15.40 -7.24 13.40
CA GLU A 79 15.07 -7.62 14.78
C GLU A 79 13.96 -8.67 14.83
N TRP A 80 12.95 -8.53 13.97
CA TRP A 80 11.91 -9.56 13.83
C TRP A 80 12.44 -10.84 13.17
N THR A 81 13.36 -10.73 12.24
CA THR A 81 14.03 -11.89 11.64
C THR A 81 14.73 -12.72 12.70
N GLU A 82 15.47 -12.09 13.62
CA GLU A 82 16.14 -12.79 14.74
C GLU A 82 15.14 -13.46 15.69
N VAL A 83 14.06 -12.77 16.03
CA VAL A 83 13.01 -13.35 16.88
C VAL A 83 12.36 -14.55 16.21
N PHE A 84 12.00 -14.44 14.93
CA PHE A 84 11.39 -15.54 14.20
C PHE A 84 12.36 -16.72 14.02
N ASP A 85 13.63 -16.47 13.71
CA ASP A 85 14.63 -17.53 13.63
C ASP A 85 14.77 -18.28 14.97
N ARG A 86 14.69 -17.58 16.08
CA ARG A 86 14.83 -18.15 17.42
C ARG A 86 13.62 -18.99 17.85
N TYR A 87 12.39 -18.50 17.59
CA TYR A 87 11.16 -19.13 18.11
C TYR A 87 10.48 -20.03 17.10
N LEU A 88 10.56 -19.71 15.81
CA LEU A 88 9.90 -20.46 14.74
C LEU A 88 10.87 -21.37 13.96
N GLY A 89 12.20 -21.12 14.05
CA GLY A 89 13.17 -21.76 13.17
C GLY A 89 13.22 -21.07 11.81
N GLN A 90 14.15 -21.47 10.94
CA GLN A 90 14.36 -20.78 9.65
C GLN A 90 13.25 -21.05 8.61
N GLU A 91 12.42 -22.03 8.85
CA GLU A 91 11.34 -22.47 7.99
C GLU A 91 10.25 -21.40 7.80
N TRP A 92 10.13 -20.43 8.72
CA TRP A 92 9.15 -19.34 8.61
C TRP A 92 9.24 -18.57 7.29
N ARG A 93 10.43 -18.54 6.66
CA ARG A 93 10.64 -17.83 5.39
C ARG A 93 9.90 -18.44 4.22
N TYR A 94 9.52 -19.71 4.32
CA TYR A 94 8.95 -20.48 3.22
C TYR A 94 7.63 -21.15 3.60
N SER A 95 7.27 -21.15 4.88
CA SER A 95 6.04 -21.80 5.34
C SER A 95 4.81 -20.98 4.99
N HIS A 96 3.85 -21.64 4.35
CA HIS A 96 2.51 -21.12 4.09
C HIS A 96 1.44 -21.83 4.94
N ASP A 97 1.85 -22.70 5.84
CA ASP A 97 0.96 -23.45 6.70
C ASP A 97 0.47 -22.59 7.88
N PRO A 98 -0.84 -22.36 8.02
CA PRO A 98 -1.41 -21.64 9.15
C PRO A 98 -1.06 -22.27 10.52
N THR A 99 -0.94 -23.60 10.58
CA THR A 99 -0.59 -24.32 11.83
C THR A 99 0.84 -24.03 12.25
N PHE A 100 1.75 -23.89 11.31
CA PHE A 100 3.11 -23.44 11.58
C PHE A 100 3.13 -22.05 12.22
N TRP A 101 2.32 -21.13 11.67
CA TRP A 101 2.25 -19.75 12.14
C TRP A 101 1.54 -19.57 13.48
N ALA A 102 0.76 -20.56 13.95
CA ALA A 102 0.19 -20.55 15.30
C ALA A 102 1.29 -20.53 16.39
N ARG A 103 2.50 -20.97 16.08
CA ARG A 103 3.65 -20.93 16.98
C ARG A 103 4.13 -19.50 17.31
N VAL A 104 3.63 -18.49 16.62
CA VAL A 104 3.94 -17.08 16.95
C VAL A 104 3.50 -16.74 18.38
N ASP A 105 2.50 -17.43 18.91
CA ASP A 105 2.02 -17.28 20.27
C ASP A 105 3.00 -17.82 21.34
N GLU A 106 4.04 -18.57 20.92
CA GLU A 106 5.14 -19.02 21.78
C GLU A 106 6.16 -17.89 22.07
N ILE A 107 6.12 -16.79 21.31
CA ILE A 107 7.00 -15.64 21.53
C ILE A 107 6.54 -14.92 22.79
N PRO A 108 7.39 -14.80 23.85
CA PRO A 108 7.00 -14.10 25.06
C PRO A 108 6.62 -12.64 24.81
N ASP A 109 5.53 -12.16 25.40
CA ASP A 109 5.01 -10.81 25.25
C ASP A 109 6.07 -9.73 25.46
N HIS A 110 6.94 -9.89 26.43
CA HIS A 110 7.99 -8.92 26.73
C HIS A 110 9.05 -8.84 25.61
N ILE A 111 9.34 -9.93 24.93
CA ILE A 111 10.23 -9.93 23.74
C ILE A 111 9.54 -9.24 22.58
N PHE A 112 8.29 -9.65 22.29
CA PHE A 112 7.49 -9.03 21.24
C PHE A 112 7.40 -7.51 21.44
N TRP A 113 7.05 -7.08 22.66
CA TRP A 113 6.89 -5.67 23.00
C TRP A 113 8.21 -4.89 22.95
N SER A 114 9.31 -5.48 23.41
CA SER A 114 10.64 -4.85 23.36
C SER A 114 11.08 -4.54 21.92
N VAL A 115 10.89 -5.48 21.01
CA VAL A 115 11.20 -5.28 19.59
C VAL A 115 10.32 -4.18 19.01
N HIS A 116 9.02 -4.23 19.29
CA HIS A 116 8.08 -3.21 18.85
C HIS A 116 8.47 -1.80 19.32
N GLN A 117 8.81 -1.64 20.60
CA GLN A 117 9.25 -0.36 21.18
C GLN A 117 10.55 0.14 20.53
N ALA A 118 11.55 -0.73 20.36
CA ALA A 118 12.81 -0.37 19.74
C ALA A 118 12.63 0.12 18.28
N LEU A 119 11.81 -0.57 17.51
CA LEU A 119 11.50 -0.19 16.14
C LEU A 119 10.73 1.14 16.07
N LYS A 120 9.78 1.34 16.97
CA LYS A 120 9.02 2.58 17.06
C LYS A 120 9.89 3.76 17.44
N ALA A 121 10.77 3.62 18.45
CA ALA A 121 11.73 4.64 18.82
C ALA A 121 12.63 5.05 17.65
N ARG A 122 13.14 4.08 16.87
CA ARG A 122 13.93 4.31 15.68
C ARG A 122 13.14 5.02 14.56
N MET A 123 11.87 4.68 14.40
CA MET A 123 10.96 5.37 13.48
C MET A 123 10.76 6.82 13.88
N LEU A 124 10.49 7.09 15.16
CA LEU A 124 10.28 8.44 15.68
C LEU A 124 11.57 9.30 15.58
N ASP A 125 12.74 8.74 15.87
CA ASP A 125 14.03 9.42 15.66
C ASP A 125 14.23 9.79 14.18
N THR A 126 13.91 8.88 13.27
CA THR A 126 13.97 9.14 11.84
C THR A 126 12.99 10.25 11.42
N LEU A 127 11.78 10.24 11.96
CA LEU A 127 10.77 11.27 11.74
C LEU A 127 11.27 12.64 12.23
N HIS A 128 11.81 12.72 13.45
CA HIS A 128 12.40 13.93 14.00
C HIS A 128 13.49 14.51 13.10
N LYS A 129 14.43 13.68 12.65
CA LYS A 129 15.51 14.10 11.73
C LYS A 129 14.95 14.66 10.42
N ARG A 130 13.91 14.05 9.87
CA ARG A 130 13.25 14.50 8.62
C ARG A 130 12.53 15.83 8.82
N ILE A 131 11.74 15.96 9.88
CA ILE A 131 10.99 17.19 10.19
C ILE A 131 11.97 18.35 10.43
N ARG A 132 13.03 18.16 11.22
CA ARG A 132 14.06 19.19 11.42
C ARG A 132 14.69 19.65 10.11
N ARG A 133 15.07 18.73 9.23
CA ARG A 133 15.61 19.08 7.90
C ARG A 133 14.61 19.85 7.03
N GLN A 134 13.33 19.52 7.13
CA GLN A 134 12.27 20.24 6.41
C GLN A 134 12.11 21.66 6.97
N GLN A 135 12.06 21.81 8.28
CA GLN A 135 11.94 23.13 8.93
C GLN A 135 13.11 24.04 8.61
N LEU A 136 14.33 23.53 8.60
CA LEU A 136 15.51 24.31 8.17
C LEU A 136 15.37 24.83 6.74
N ARG A 137 14.79 24.03 5.82
CA ARG A 137 14.58 24.45 4.42
C ARG A 137 13.50 25.53 4.26
N ILE A 138 12.49 25.53 5.11
CA ILE A 138 11.37 26.49 5.02
C ILE A 138 11.50 27.63 6.03
N HIS A 139 12.68 27.78 6.70
CA HIS A 139 12.91 28.76 7.75
C HIS A 139 11.85 28.75 8.85
N GLY A 140 11.37 27.55 9.22
CA GLY A 140 10.37 27.36 10.26
C GLY A 140 10.91 27.69 11.67
N SER A 141 10.00 27.99 12.61
CA SER A 141 10.38 28.34 14.00
C SER A 141 10.60 27.12 14.88
N ASP A 142 11.47 27.23 15.88
CA ASP A 142 11.72 26.18 16.89
C ASP A 142 10.44 25.87 17.70
N ALA A 143 9.63 26.88 18.01
CA ALA A 143 8.35 26.69 18.71
C ALA A 143 7.36 25.82 17.92
N HIS A 144 7.44 25.80 16.59
CA HIS A 144 6.66 24.88 15.77
C HIS A 144 7.21 23.45 15.85
N LEU A 145 8.53 23.28 15.85
CA LEU A 145 9.17 21.98 16.05
C LEU A 145 8.81 21.36 17.41
N ASP A 146 8.87 22.12 18.47
CA ASP A 146 8.53 21.66 19.82
C ASP A 146 7.08 21.16 19.91
N ARG A 147 6.15 21.84 19.24
CA ARG A 147 4.76 21.38 19.16
C ARG A 147 4.62 20.08 18.40
N LEU A 148 5.32 19.93 17.28
CA LEU A 148 5.27 18.71 16.47
C LEU A 148 5.86 17.50 17.21
N PHE A 149 6.89 17.73 18.04
CA PHE A 149 7.60 16.66 18.73
C PHE A 149 7.01 16.29 20.09
N ARG A 150 6.11 17.09 20.63
CA ARG A 150 5.54 16.89 21.98
C ARG A 150 5.00 15.48 22.22
N HIS A 151 4.39 14.87 21.19
CA HIS A 151 3.77 13.54 21.27
C HIS A 151 4.48 12.50 20.39
N ALA A 152 5.68 12.80 19.93
CA ALA A 152 6.46 11.93 19.07
C ALA A 152 7.87 11.73 19.62
N ASP A 153 8.03 11.66 20.95
CA ASP A 153 9.31 11.47 21.62
C ASP A 153 9.83 10.04 21.40
N PRO A 154 11.02 9.85 20.80
CA PRO A 154 11.64 8.53 20.70
C PRO A 154 11.90 7.85 22.03
N LEU A 155 11.99 8.61 23.13
CA LEU A 155 12.19 8.10 24.50
C LEU A 155 10.88 7.63 25.15
N ASP A 156 9.73 7.99 24.57
CA ASP A 156 8.42 7.48 25.00
C ASP A 156 7.72 6.73 23.88
N PRO A 157 8.13 5.50 23.59
CA PRO A 157 7.53 4.69 22.53
C PRO A 157 6.14 4.13 22.87
N ASN A 158 5.60 4.41 24.06
CA ASN A 158 4.28 3.89 24.49
C ASN A 158 3.11 4.73 23.96
N VAL A 159 3.36 5.97 23.54
CA VAL A 159 2.31 6.81 22.95
C VAL A 159 1.78 6.18 21.66
N LEU A 160 0.46 5.96 21.56
CA LEU A 160 -0.17 5.44 20.34
C LEU A 160 0.20 6.31 19.15
N THR A 161 0.72 5.69 18.10
CA THR A 161 1.12 6.38 16.89
C THR A 161 0.37 5.79 15.70
N ILE A 162 -0.42 6.62 15.02
CA ILE A 162 -1.19 6.24 13.83
C ILE A 162 -0.56 6.92 12.62
N GLY A 163 -0.12 6.12 11.64
CA GLY A 163 0.43 6.61 10.37
C GLY A 163 -0.58 6.52 9.25
N PHE A 164 -0.84 7.63 8.55
CA PHE A 164 -1.63 7.66 7.34
C PHE A 164 -0.80 8.24 6.19
N ALA A 165 -0.40 7.39 5.23
CA ALA A 165 0.40 7.76 4.08
C ALA A 165 -0.24 7.20 2.79
N ARG A 166 -1.12 7.97 2.17
CA ARG A 166 -1.85 7.60 0.95
C ARG A 166 -1.78 8.73 -0.09
N ARG A 167 -1.91 8.39 -1.36
CA ARG A 167 -2.10 9.39 -2.42
C ARG A 167 -3.37 10.20 -2.16
N PHE A 168 -3.32 11.50 -2.43
CA PHE A 168 -4.51 12.36 -2.34
C PHE A 168 -5.47 12.04 -3.48
N ALA A 169 -6.39 11.11 -3.22
CA ALA A 169 -7.47 10.73 -4.12
C ALA A 169 -8.73 10.53 -3.28
N SER A 170 -9.88 10.97 -3.75
CA SER A 170 -11.14 10.99 -3.00
C SER A 170 -11.51 9.62 -2.41
N TYR A 171 -11.31 8.55 -3.17
CA TYR A 171 -11.61 7.19 -2.72
C TYR A 171 -10.74 6.70 -1.56
N LYS A 172 -9.61 7.36 -1.26
CA LYS A 172 -8.75 7.05 -0.09
C LYS A 172 -9.32 7.60 1.22
N ARG A 173 -10.32 8.50 1.14
CA ARG A 173 -11.05 9.03 2.29
C ARG A 173 -10.14 9.49 3.43
N ALA A 174 -9.17 10.38 3.11
CA ALA A 174 -8.15 10.83 4.05
C ALA A 174 -8.71 11.48 5.32
N THR A 175 -9.89 12.13 5.22
CA THR A 175 -10.57 12.80 6.33
C THR A 175 -11.33 11.85 7.26
N MET A 176 -11.59 10.62 6.84
CA MET A 176 -12.40 9.65 7.59
C MET A 176 -11.86 9.39 9.02
N LEU A 177 -10.55 9.54 9.22
CA LEU A 177 -9.93 9.41 10.55
C LEU A 177 -10.43 10.48 11.54
N PHE A 178 -10.96 11.60 11.05
CA PHE A 178 -11.41 12.76 11.82
C PHE A 178 -12.93 12.94 11.78
N ASP A 179 -13.68 12.02 11.14
CA ASP A 179 -15.14 12.15 11.01
C ASP A 179 -15.87 12.02 12.36
N ASN A 180 -15.25 11.37 13.33
CA ASN A 180 -15.77 11.28 14.70
C ASN A 180 -14.63 11.52 15.71
N PRO A 181 -14.36 12.79 16.08
CA PRO A 181 -13.27 13.16 16.97
C PRO A 181 -13.51 12.79 18.44
N ASP A 182 -14.72 12.37 18.81
CA ASP A 182 -15.12 12.05 20.19
C ASP A 182 -14.79 10.60 20.60
N TRP A 183 -14.02 9.91 19.80
CA TRP A 183 -13.56 8.54 20.08
C TRP A 183 -12.33 8.54 20.98
#